data_33613024137f0bc98735a8d285234c4b
#
_entry.id   33613024137f0bc98735a8d285234c4b
#
_cell.length_a   1.000
_cell.length_b   1.000
_cell.length_c   1.000
_cell.angle_alpha   90.00
_cell.angle_beta   90.00
_cell.angle_gamma   90.00
#
_symmetry.space_group_name_H-M   'P 1'
#
loop_
_entity.id
_entity.type
_entity.pdbx_description
1 polymer ?
#
loop_
_entity_poly.entity_id
_entity_poly.type
_entity_poly.pdbx_seq_one_letter_code
_entity_poly.pdbx_strand_id
1 'polypeptide(L)'
;MVNGGRINPTSVVNLKNHHLKRQTLLFEKDGAYVNVTALGDKSEFEETKEEMKLDELFAKSNTFKWNLEKMREEAWAYPLPGAKVISPYGGKRRHSGVDLKTKPNDEIYAAFDGVVMRSGPHYGYGNCIVIRHSNGLETLYSHQSRNLVKVGDKVKAGQVIGLTGRTGRATTEHLHFETHFKGRRFNPNLIFDHNSKQLQKSTITFTKGGGVTSKQN
;
A
#
# COMPACT_ATOMS: atom_id res chain seq x y z
N MET A 1 -37.21 -5.10 -31.13
CA MET A 1 -37.39 -6.42 -30.53
C MET A 1 -36.07 -6.81 -29.91
N VAL A 2 -35.98 -6.82 -28.59
CA VAL A 2 -34.77 -7.20 -27.84
C VAL A 2 -34.84 -8.69 -27.67
N ASN A 3 -33.98 -9.46 -28.37
CA ASN A 3 -33.86 -10.88 -28.17
C ASN A 3 -33.21 -11.15 -26.79
N GLY A 4 -34.06 -11.53 -25.84
CA GLY A 4 -33.61 -12.02 -24.53
C GLY A 4 -32.89 -13.33 -24.65
N GLY A 5 -31.57 -13.30 -24.59
CA GLY A 5 -30.75 -14.50 -24.44
C GLY A 5 -31.11 -15.20 -23.12
N ARG A 6 -31.47 -16.49 -23.19
CA ARG A 6 -31.73 -17.32 -22.01
C ARG A 6 -30.46 -17.47 -21.19
N ILE A 7 -30.53 -17.04 -19.94
CA ILE A 7 -29.46 -17.33 -18.95
C ILE A 7 -29.55 -18.84 -18.63
N ASN A 8 -28.46 -19.57 -18.83
CA ASN A 8 -28.41 -20.97 -18.46
C ASN A 8 -28.43 -21.09 -16.93
N PRO A 9 -29.46 -21.75 -16.32
CA PRO A 9 -29.60 -21.83 -14.87
C PRO A 9 -28.43 -22.56 -14.17
N THR A 10 -27.72 -23.43 -14.87
CA THR A 10 -26.55 -24.13 -14.33
C THR A 10 -25.34 -23.24 -14.10
N SER A 11 -25.23 -22.10 -14.80
CA SER A 11 -24.16 -21.13 -14.55
C SER A 11 -24.38 -20.32 -13.26
N VAL A 12 -25.62 -20.31 -12.74
CA VAL A 12 -25.99 -19.57 -11.51
C VAL A 12 -25.73 -20.38 -10.23
N VAL A 13 -25.69 -21.73 -10.35
CA VAL A 13 -25.62 -22.64 -9.19
C VAL A 13 -24.24 -22.67 -8.54
N ASN A 14 -23.18 -22.37 -9.25
CA ASN A 14 -21.81 -22.35 -8.69
C ASN A 14 -21.48 -21.07 -7.88
N LEU A 15 -22.42 -20.15 -7.77
CA LEU A 15 -22.23 -18.88 -7.06
C LEU A 15 -22.41 -18.99 -5.53
N LYS A 16 -22.86 -20.13 -5.00
CA LYS A 16 -23.22 -20.23 -3.56
C LYS A 16 -22.08 -20.61 -2.63
N ASN A 17 -20.94 -21.09 -3.11
CA ASN A 17 -19.92 -21.70 -2.24
C ASN A 17 -18.52 -21.09 -2.31
N HIS A 18 -18.33 -19.99 -3.01
CA HIS A 18 -17.07 -19.28 -2.98
C HIS A 18 -17.28 -17.87 -2.44
N HIS A 19 -16.44 -17.45 -1.52
CA HIS A 19 -16.22 -16.03 -1.24
C HIS A 19 -15.79 -15.39 -2.55
N LEU A 20 -16.78 -14.89 -3.30
CA LEU A 20 -16.62 -14.37 -4.65
C LEU A 20 -15.75 -13.13 -4.63
N LYS A 21 -14.48 -13.31 -4.95
CA LYS A 21 -13.61 -12.24 -5.39
C LYS A 21 -13.79 -11.93 -6.89
N ARG A 22 -14.53 -12.78 -7.65
CA ARG A 22 -14.78 -12.63 -9.09
C ARG A 22 -16.19 -13.05 -9.44
N GLN A 23 -16.95 -12.18 -10.07
CA GLN A 23 -18.16 -12.54 -10.81
C GLN A 23 -17.77 -12.70 -12.28
N THR A 24 -17.60 -13.94 -12.73
CA THR A 24 -17.46 -14.25 -14.14
C THR A 24 -18.85 -14.63 -14.66
N LEU A 25 -19.43 -13.79 -15.51
CA LEU A 25 -20.66 -14.10 -16.22
C LEU A 25 -20.28 -14.69 -17.57
N LEU A 26 -20.69 -15.95 -17.81
CA LEU A 26 -20.57 -16.60 -19.10
C LEU A 26 -21.81 -16.31 -19.91
N PHE A 27 -21.67 -15.66 -21.04
CA PHE A 27 -22.72 -15.49 -22.02
C PHE A 27 -22.45 -16.38 -23.23
N GLU A 28 -23.46 -17.11 -23.66
CA GLU A 28 -23.41 -17.81 -24.93
C GLU A 28 -23.88 -16.86 -26.03
N LYS A 29 -23.00 -16.61 -27.00
CA LYS A 29 -23.32 -15.88 -28.20
C LYS A 29 -22.74 -16.65 -29.39
N ASP A 30 -23.65 -17.03 -30.31
CA ASP A 30 -23.31 -17.72 -31.57
C ASP A 30 -22.51 -19.02 -31.39
N GLY A 31 -22.82 -19.81 -30.32
CA GLY A 31 -22.14 -21.08 -30.04
C GLY A 31 -20.76 -20.97 -29.42
N ALA A 32 -20.30 -19.77 -29.08
CA ALA A 32 -19.06 -19.54 -28.37
C ALA A 32 -19.32 -18.92 -26.99
N TYR A 33 -18.65 -19.46 -25.96
CA TYR A 33 -18.69 -18.88 -24.64
C TYR A 33 -17.75 -17.68 -24.57
N VAL A 34 -18.28 -16.49 -24.38
CA VAL A 34 -17.50 -15.28 -24.14
C VAL A 34 -17.39 -15.06 -22.64
N ASN A 35 -16.18 -15.14 -22.12
CA ASN A 35 -15.89 -14.70 -20.76
C ASN A 35 -16.02 -13.18 -20.70
N VAL A 36 -17.16 -12.67 -20.24
CA VAL A 36 -17.27 -11.30 -19.81
C VAL A 36 -16.89 -11.26 -18.35
N THR A 37 -15.64 -11.02 -18.06
CA THR A 37 -15.22 -10.58 -16.73
C THR A 37 -15.95 -9.25 -16.53
N ALA A 38 -17.05 -9.26 -15.79
CA ALA A 38 -17.68 -8.03 -15.36
C ALA A 38 -16.59 -7.23 -14.67
N LEU A 39 -16.21 -6.12 -15.28
CA LEU A 39 -15.27 -5.11 -14.81
C LEU A 39 -14.64 -5.49 -13.47
N GLY A 40 -13.78 -6.50 -13.53
CA GLY A 40 -12.92 -6.85 -12.41
C GLY A 40 -12.15 -5.60 -12.12
N ASP A 41 -12.19 -5.21 -10.87
CA ASP A 41 -11.54 -4.05 -10.34
C ASP A 41 -10.16 -3.93 -10.99
N LYS A 42 -9.88 -2.79 -11.61
CA LYS A 42 -8.56 -2.51 -12.22
C LYS A 42 -7.41 -2.77 -11.25
N SER A 43 -7.71 -2.75 -9.93
CA SER A 43 -6.78 -3.08 -8.85
C SER A 43 -6.26 -4.52 -8.93
N GLU A 44 -7.10 -5.49 -9.29
CA GLU A 44 -6.71 -6.91 -9.33
C GLU A 44 -5.76 -7.22 -10.50
N PHE A 45 -5.92 -6.52 -11.62
CA PHE A 45 -5.03 -6.67 -12.78
C PHE A 45 -3.67 -5.96 -12.58
N GLU A 46 -3.67 -4.84 -11.87
CA GLU A 46 -2.44 -4.14 -11.47
C GLU A 46 -1.74 -4.92 -10.34
N GLU A 47 -2.49 -5.56 -9.43
CA GLU A 47 -1.93 -6.40 -8.37
C GLU A 47 -1.16 -7.60 -8.95
N THR A 48 -1.70 -8.31 -9.94
CA THR A 48 -1.00 -9.41 -10.61
C THR A 48 0.27 -8.95 -11.33
N LYS A 49 0.27 -7.77 -11.93
CA LYS A 49 1.47 -7.19 -12.57
C LYS A 49 2.55 -6.82 -11.55
N GLU A 50 2.16 -6.26 -10.40
CA GLU A 50 3.11 -5.89 -9.35
C GLU A 50 3.65 -7.14 -8.62
N GLU A 51 2.84 -8.21 -8.46
CA GLU A 51 3.31 -9.50 -7.97
C GLU A 51 4.32 -10.14 -8.91
N MET A 52 4.06 -10.14 -10.23
CA MET A 52 5.02 -10.62 -11.24
C MET A 52 6.34 -9.84 -11.18
N LYS A 53 6.27 -8.52 -10.99
CA LYS A 53 7.46 -7.67 -10.87
C LYS A 53 8.25 -7.96 -9.58
N LEU A 54 7.55 -8.27 -8.49
CA LEU A 54 8.19 -8.68 -7.24
C LEU A 54 8.89 -10.04 -7.39
N ASP A 55 8.31 -10.99 -8.10
CA ASP A 55 8.93 -12.29 -8.39
C ASP A 55 10.19 -12.13 -9.27
N GLU A 56 10.19 -11.17 -10.21
CA GLU A 56 11.38 -10.83 -11.01
C GLU A 56 12.56 -10.35 -10.13
N LEU A 57 12.29 -9.57 -9.07
CA LEU A 57 13.34 -9.11 -8.14
C LEU A 57 14.03 -10.27 -7.41
N PHE A 58 13.31 -11.38 -7.23
CA PHE A 58 13.82 -12.59 -6.57
C PHE A 58 14.14 -13.74 -7.54
N ALA A 59 14.09 -13.51 -8.87
CA ALA A 59 14.32 -14.56 -9.87
C ALA A 59 15.75 -15.15 -9.81
N LYS A 60 16.73 -14.32 -9.47
CA LYS A 60 18.16 -14.72 -9.45
C LYS A 60 18.71 -14.93 -8.03
N SER A 61 17.97 -14.55 -6.99
CA SER A 61 18.45 -14.61 -5.60
C SER A 61 17.29 -14.62 -4.62
N ASN A 62 17.48 -15.26 -3.46
CA ASN A 62 16.53 -15.19 -2.33
C ASN A 62 16.55 -13.84 -1.61
N THR A 63 17.39 -12.90 -2.05
CA THR A 63 17.48 -11.56 -1.47
C THR A 63 17.52 -10.50 -2.57
N PHE A 64 16.92 -9.35 -2.25
CA PHE A 64 17.01 -8.12 -3.03
C PHE A 64 17.59 -7.01 -2.14
N LYS A 65 18.53 -6.24 -2.68
CA LYS A 65 19.18 -5.13 -1.98
C LYS A 65 18.76 -3.79 -2.53
N TRP A 66 18.38 -2.89 -1.64
CA TRP A 66 18.01 -1.52 -1.96
C TRP A 66 18.93 -0.54 -1.22
N ASN A 67 19.79 0.12 -1.96
CA ASN A 67 20.73 1.11 -1.41
C ASN A 67 20.05 2.48 -1.33
N LEU A 68 19.71 2.93 -0.14
CA LEU A 68 19.01 4.19 0.11
C LEU A 68 19.88 5.40 -0.19
N GLU A 69 21.19 5.32 0.06
CA GLU A 69 22.13 6.42 -0.18
C GLU A 69 22.27 6.78 -1.67
N LYS A 70 22.01 5.79 -2.56
CA LYS A 70 22.06 6.00 -4.01
C LYS A 70 20.74 6.48 -4.61
N MET A 71 19.71 6.71 -3.79
CA MET A 71 18.45 7.24 -4.27
C MET A 71 18.59 8.72 -4.63
N ARG A 72 18.02 9.08 -5.77
CA ARG A 72 17.92 10.49 -6.20
C ARG A 72 16.96 11.24 -5.29
N GLU A 73 17.18 12.51 -5.07
CA GLU A 73 16.38 13.34 -4.16
C GLU A 73 14.89 13.36 -4.55
N GLU A 74 14.59 13.40 -5.84
CA GLU A 74 13.21 13.38 -6.33
C GLU A 74 12.49 12.03 -6.24
N ALA A 75 13.20 10.96 -5.89
CA ALA A 75 12.65 9.60 -5.82
C ALA A 75 12.05 9.26 -4.44
N TRP A 76 12.13 10.15 -3.48
CA TRP A 76 11.59 9.96 -2.15
C TRP A 76 11.16 11.28 -1.50
N ALA A 77 10.32 11.19 -0.49
CA ALA A 77 9.98 12.33 0.38
C ALA A 77 9.73 11.83 1.80
N TYR A 78 10.06 12.65 2.79
CA TYR A 78 9.67 12.36 4.16
C TYR A 78 8.16 12.56 4.31
N PRO A 79 7.41 11.59 4.90
CA PRO A 79 5.94 11.59 4.89
C PRO A 79 5.29 12.82 5.54
N LEU A 80 5.94 13.41 6.53
CA LEU A 80 5.43 14.57 7.27
C LEU A 80 6.58 15.47 7.73
N PRO A 81 7.06 16.39 6.87
CA PRO A 81 8.12 17.35 7.21
C PRO A 81 7.75 18.18 8.45
N GLY A 82 8.74 18.49 9.29
CA GLY A 82 8.54 19.28 10.51
C GLY A 82 7.96 18.54 11.70
N ALA A 83 7.45 17.31 11.54
CA ALA A 83 6.87 16.53 12.62
C ALA A 83 7.92 16.02 13.63
N LYS A 84 7.49 15.82 14.87
CA LYS A 84 8.27 15.19 15.94
C LYS A 84 7.78 13.77 16.20
N VAL A 85 8.67 12.82 16.44
CA VAL A 85 8.30 11.48 16.89
C VAL A 85 7.76 11.56 18.31
N ILE A 86 6.55 11.05 18.51
CA ILE A 86 5.91 10.93 19.84
C ILE A 86 5.79 9.48 20.30
N SER A 87 5.85 8.52 19.37
CA SER A 87 5.83 7.09 19.68
C SER A 87 6.69 6.35 18.63
N PRO A 88 7.83 5.77 19.01
CA PRO A 88 8.66 5.01 18.08
C PRO A 88 8.06 3.62 17.81
N TYR A 89 8.55 2.97 16.74
CA TYR A 89 8.22 1.59 16.41
C TYR A 89 8.62 0.63 17.55
N GLY A 90 7.79 -0.38 17.79
CA GLY A 90 8.08 -1.46 18.74
C GLY A 90 7.83 -1.08 20.20
N GLY A 91 8.85 -1.26 21.05
CA GLY A 91 8.73 -1.00 22.49
C GLY A 91 7.77 -1.95 23.22
N LYS A 92 7.46 -1.64 24.48
CA LYS A 92 6.58 -2.46 25.33
C LYS A 92 5.16 -2.64 24.75
N ARG A 93 4.66 -1.65 23.99
CA ARG A 93 3.33 -1.68 23.36
C ARG A 93 3.29 -2.43 22.03
N ARG A 94 4.44 -2.94 21.54
CA ARG A 94 4.56 -3.56 20.20
C ARG A 94 3.99 -2.65 19.11
N HIS A 95 4.32 -1.35 19.18
CA HIS A 95 3.82 -0.35 18.25
C HIS A 95 4.20 -0.70 16.81
N SER A 96 3.21 -0.73 15.92
CA SER A 96 3.35 -1.26 14.56
C SER A 96 4.00 -0.29 13.58
N GLY A 97 4.14 0.98 13.95
CA GLY A 97 4.67 2.06 13.13
C GLY A 97 5.40 3.11 13.96
N VAL A 98 5.50 4.29 13.43
CA VAL A 98 5.97 5.49 14.12
C VAL A 98 4.85 6.54 14.13
N ASP A 99 4.62 7.17 15.29
CA ASP A 99 3.68 8.28 15.40
C ASP A 99 4.42 9.62 15.30
N LEU A 100 4.03 10.40 14.32
CA LEU A 100 4.61 11.69 13.96
C LEU A 100 3.64 12.80 14.35
N LYS A 101 3.96 13.56 15.40
CA LYS A 101 3.14 14.66 15.92
C LYS A 101 3.13 15.85 14.99
N THR A 102 1.94 16.38 14.77
CA THR A 102 1.69 17.48 13.84
C THR A 102 0.51 18.34 14.31
N LYS A 103 0.10 19.27 13.46
CA LYS A 103 -1.14 20.05 13.57
C LYS A 103 -2.25 19.39 12.75
N PRO A 104 -3.52 19.69 13.02
CA PRO A 104 -4.62 19.27 12.18
C PRO A 104 -4.45 19.77 10.73
N ASN A 105 -4.75 18.91 9.78
CA ASN A 105 -4.75 19.23 8.35
C ASN A 105 -3.40 19.63 7.74
N ASP A 106 -2.27 19.27 8.38
CA ASP A 106 -0.98 19.33 7.72
C ASP A 106 -0.94 18.30 6.58
N GLU A 107 -0.26 18.66 5.49
CA GLU A 107 -0.14 17.80 4.30
C GLU A 107 0.70 16.56 4.58
N ILE A 108 0.19 15.41 4.16
CA ILE A 108 0.89 14.12 4.19
C ILE A 108 1.38 13.83 2.78
N TYR A 109 2.66 13.46 2.67
CA TYR A 109 3.32 13.22 1.39
C TYR A 109 3.56 11.72 1.17
N ALA A 110 3.38 11.26 -0.08
CA ALA A 110 3.79 9.92 -0.48
C ALA A 110 5.30 9.77 -0.33
N ALA A 111 5.74 8.74 0.40
CA ALA A 111 7.17 8.50 0.66
C ALA A 111 7.97 8.17 -0.60
N PHE A 112 7.35 7.46 -1.54
CA PHE A 112 7.95 7.01 -2.81
C PHE A 112 6.88 6.96 -3.90
N ASP A 113 7.31 6.83 -5.16
CA ASP A 113 6.41 6.53 -6.28
C ASP A 113 5.67 5.22 -6.02
N GLY A 114 4.38 5.14 -6.37
CA GLY A 114 3.63 3.92 -6.18
C GLY A 114 2.18 3.98 -6.66
N VAL A 115 1.43 2.94 -6.30
CA VAL A 115 0.00 2.81 -6.56
C VAL A 115 -0.76 2.72 -5.25
N VAL A 116 -1.85 3.44 -5.14
CA VAL A 116 -2.72 3.44 -3.96
C VAL A 116 -3.51 2.13 -3.91
N MET A 117 -3.23 1.29 -2.92
CA MET A 117 -3.89 0.00 -2.72
C MET A 117 -5.10 0.11 -1.80
N ARG A 118 -5.13 1.12 -0.94
CA ARG A 118 -6.24 1.44 -0.03
C ARG A 118 -6.35 2.95 0.15
N SER A 119 -7.58 3.44 0.18
CA SER A 119 -7.91 4.80 0.59
C SER A 119 -9.29 4.82 1.21
N GLY A 120 -9.40 5.10 2.50
CA GLY A 120 -10.67 5.15 3.20
C GLY A 120 -10.60 4.69 4.66
N PRO A 121 -11.74 4.54 5.32
CA PRO A 121 -11.80 4.13 6.72
C PRO A 121 -11.36 2.67 6.90
N HIS A 122 -10.60 2.44 7.99
CA HIS A 122 -10.15 1.13 8.42
C HIS A 122 -10.19 1.03 9.94
N TYR A 123 -10.63 -0.13 10.45
CA TYR A 123 -10.76 -0.33 11.90
C TYR A 123 -9.45 -0.04 12.64
N GLY A 124 -9.54 0.85 13.63
CA GLY A 124 -8.41 1.28 14.44
C GLY A 124 -7.56 2.39 13.80
N TYR A 125 -7.31 2.33 12.50
CA TYR A 125 -6.49 3.30 11.78
C TYR A 125 -7.24 4.60 11.40
N GLY A 126 -8.59 4.60 11.45
CA GLY A 126 -9.39 5.71 10.93
C GLY A 126 -9.28 5.80 9.41
N ASN A 127 -9.28 7.00 8.86
CA ASN A 127 -9.00 7.18 7.45
C ASN A 127 -7.52 6.88 7.21
N CYS A 128 -7.27 5.92 6.32
CA CYS A 128 -5.92 5.50 6.00
C CYS A 128 -5.71 5.35 4.48
N ILE A 129 -4.46 5.47 4.09
CA ILE A 129 -3.96 5.21 2.75
C ILE A 129 -2.87 4.15 2.86
N VAL A 130 -2.87 3.20 1.92
CA VAL A 130 -1.76 2.26 1.71
C VAL A 130 -1.28 2.43 0.28
N ILE A 131 0.03 2.63 0.11
CA ILE A 131 0.69 2.75 -1.18
C ILE A 131 1.65 1.58 -1.35
N ARG A 132 1.55 0.87 -2.48
CA ARG A 132 2.51 -0.15 -2.89
C ARG A 132 3.50 0.44 -3.87
N HIS A 133 4.77 0.22 -3.60
CA HIS A 133 5.90 0.71 -4.37
C HIS A 133 6.47 -0.40 -5.28
N SER A 134 7.20 -0.01 -6.32
CA SER A 134 7.70 -0.93 -7.37
C SER A 134 8.62 -2.04 -6.87
N ASN A 135 9.20 -1.91 -5.67
CA ASN A 135 10.05 -2.91 -5.03
C ASN A 135 9.29 -3.80 -4.02
N GLY A 136 7.95 -3.75 -4.03
CA GLY A 136 7.08 -4.50 -3.12
C GLY A 136 7.02 -3.98 -1.70
N LEU A 137 7.70 -2.87 -1.39
CA LEU A 137 7.49 -2.11 -0.17
C LEU A 137 6.07 -1.53 -0.18
N GLU A 138 5.41 -1.55 0.97
CA GLU A 138 4.17 -0.81 1.20
C GLU A 138 4.37 0.19 2.33
N THR A 139 3.79 1.38 2.15
CA THR A 139 3.72 2.40 3.18
C THR A 139 2.26 2.66 3.55
N LEU A 140 1.98 2.72 4.85
CA LEU A 140 0.66 3.00 5.39
C LEU A 140 0.68 4.33 6.13
N TYR A 141 -0.33 5.13 5.86
CA TYR A 141 -0.57 6.46 6.43
C TYR A 141 -1.94 6.45 7.09
N SER A 142 -2.06 6.78 8.36
CA SER A 142 -3.35 6.71 9.04
C SER A 142 -3.66 7.89 9.96
N HIS A 143 -4.87 7.85 10.54
CA HIS A 143 -5.49 8.89 11.37
C HIS A 143 -5.80 10.19 10.62
N GLN A 144 -5.90 10.11 9.28
CA GLN A 144 -6.12 11.27 8.44
C GLN A 144 -7.50 11.89 8.67
N SER A 145 -7.57 13.22 8.61
CA SER A 145 -8.84 13.93 8.54
C SER A 145 -9.49 13.73 7.16
N ARG A 146 -8.65 13.70 6.11
CA ARG A 146 -9.09 13.56 4.73
C ARG A 146 -8.03 12.85 3.87
N ASN A 147 -8.47 11.86 3.10
CA ASN A 147 -7.70 11.27 2.01
C ASN A 147 -7.92 12.09 0.72
N LEU A 148 -6.85 12.38 -0.01
CA LEU A 148 -6.89 13.18 -1.26
C LEU A 148 -6.68 12.33 -2.51
N VAL A 149 -6.43 11.03 -2.33
CA VAL A 149 -6.24 10.05 -3.41
C VAL A 149 -7.18 8.88 -3.21
N LYS A 150 -7.45 8.12 -4.26
CA LYS A 150 -8.32 6.94 -4.28
C LYS A 150 -7.55 5.70 -4.71
N VAL A 151 -8.11 4.53 -4.45
CA VAL A 151 -7.56 3.22 -4.88
C VAL A 151 -7.33 3.22 -6.40
N GLY A 152 -6.18 2.72 -6.82
CA GLY A 152 -5.72 2.68 -8.22
C GLY A 152 -5.00 3.94 -8.68
N ASP A 153 -5.01 5.03 -7.92
CA ASP A 153 -4.25 6.23 -8.31
C ASP A 153 -2.74 5.94 -8.26
N LYS A 154 -2.02 6.38 -9.31
CA LYS A 154 -0.56 6.42 -9.33
C LYS A 154 -0.09 7.72 -8.69
N VAL A 155 0.77 7.61 -7.72
CA VAL A 155 1.33 8.76 -6.98
C VAL A 155 2.83 8.86 -7.16
N LYS A 156 3.35 10.07 -7.06
CA LYS A 156 4.77 10.37 -7.08
C LYS A 156 5.29 10.63 -5.67
N ALA A 157 6.56 10.35 -5.43
CA ALA A 157 7.25 10.79 -4.21
C ALA A 157 7.04 12.29 -4.00
N GLY A 158 6.71 12.71 -2.77
CA GLY A 158 6.41 14.11 -2.47
C GLY A 158 5.04 14.62 -2.92
N GLN A 159 4.22 13.80 -3.57
CA GLN A 159 2.84 14.17 -3.85
C GLN A 159 2.01 14.20 -2.57
N VAL A 160 1.19 15.25 -2.38
CA VAL A 160 0.23 15.32 -1.27
C VAL A 160 -0.85 14.27 -1.48
N ILE A 161 -1.03 13.37 -0.50
CA ILE A 161 -1.96 12.26 -0.55
C ILE A 161 -3.11 12.34 0.45
N GLY A 162 -2.96 13.16 1.49
CA GLY A 162 -3.96 13.32 2.53
C GLY A 162 -3.60 14.44 3.49
N LEU A 163 -4.48 14.63 4.46
CA LEU A 163 -4.33 15.63 5.51
C LEU A 163 -4.35 14.96 6.89
N THR A 164 -3.48 15.40 7.78
CA THR A 164 -3.40 14.87 9.14
C THR A 164 -4.67 15.13 9.94
N GLY A 165 -4.95 14.26 10.89
CA GLY A 165 -6.14 14.36 11.73
C GLY A 165 -6.05 13.48 12.96
N ARG A 166 -7.25 13.09 13.46
CA ARG A 166 -7.43 12.32 14.69
C ARG A 166 -8.52 11.25 14.53
N THR A 167 -8.63 10.65 13.35
CA THR A 167 -9.63 9.61 13.11
C THR A 167 -9.18 8.24 13.65
N GLY A 168 -10.12 7.31 13.80
CA GLY A 168 -9.85 5.99 14.37
C GLY A 168 -9.56 6.04 15.86
N ARG A 169 -8.50 5.34 16.29
CA ARG A 169 -8.11 5.27 17.72
C ARG A 169 -7.14 6.37 18.17
N ALA A 170 -6.90 7.37 17.34
CA ALA A 170 -6.02 8.46 17.70
C ALA A 170 -6.61 9.32 18.82
N THR A 171 -5.80 9.66 19.82
CA THR A 171 -6.16 10.55 20.94
C THR A 171 -5.70 11.99 20.70
N THR A 172 -4.74 12.19 19.81
CA THR A 172 -4.22 13.50 19.40
C THR A 172 -3.98 13.51 17.89
N GLU A 173 -3.84 14.69 17.31
CA GLU A 173 -3.45 14.83 15.92
C GLU A 173 -2.03 14.29 15.71
N HIS A 174 -1.91 13.27 14.85
CA HIS A 174 -0.63 12.71 14.43
C HIS A 174 -0.82 11.88 13.16
N LEU A 175 0.26 11.68 12.44
CA LEU A 175 0.35 10.65 11.42
C LEU A 175 0.92 9.39 12.07
N HIS A 176 0.19 8.28 12.01
CA HIS A 176 0.75 6.96 12.25
C HIS A 176 1.23 6.39 10.92
N PHE A 177 2.53 6.15 10.83
CA PHE A 177 3.22 5.72 9.61
C PHE A 177 3.83 4.33 9.79
N GLU A 178 3.50 3.41 8.88
CA GLU A 178 4.04 2.04 8.87
C GLU A 178 4.76 1.73 7.56
N THR A 179 5.70 0.79 7.63
CA THR A 179 6.34 0.16 6.48
C THR A 179 6.11 -1.34 6.51
N HIS A 180 5.69 -1.91 5.37
CA HIS A 180 5.40 -3.32 5.23
C HIS A 180 6.15 -3.92 4.05
N PHE A 181 6.45 -5.20 4.16
CA PHE A 181 6.96 -5.99 3.05
C PHE A 181 6.35 -7.40 3.11
N LYS A 182 5.71 -7.83 2.01
CA LYS A 182 4.99 -9.11 1.95
C LYS A 182 4.04 -9.31 3.13
N GLY A 183 3.25 -8.29 3.46
CA GLY A 183 2.27 -8.31 4.56
C GLY A 183 2.88 -8.24 5.97
N ARG A 184 4.20 -8.14 6.11
CA ARG A 184 4.89 -8.04 7.40
C ARG A 184 5.35 -6.63 7.67
N ARG A 185 5.02 -6.12 8.86
CA ARG A 185 5.50 -4.82 9.33
C ARG A 185 6.96 -4.90 9.70
N PHE A 186 7.70 -3.85 9.41
CA PHE A 186 9.06 -3.67 9.88
C PHE A 186 9.29 -2.22 10.33
N ASN A 187 10.39 -1.97 11.00
CA ASN A 187 10.68 -0.67 11.61
C ASN A 187 10.93 0.41 10.55
N PRO A 188 10.10 1.47 10.47
CA PRO A 188 10.31 2.58 9.55
C PRO A 188 11.67 3.27 9.68
N ASN A 189 12.31 3.19 10.86
CA ASN A 189 13.66 3.72 11.08
C ASN A 189 14.73 3.03 10.24
N LEU A 190 14.45 1.85 9.66
CA LEU A 190 15.38 1.23 8.71
C LEU A 190 15.48 2.03 7.41
N ILE A 191 14.42 2.78 7.07
CA ILE A 191 14.35 3.60 5.85
C ILE A 191 14.65 5.07 6.15
N PHE A 192 13.99 5.64 7.17
CA PHE A 192 14.08 7.06 7.51
C PHE A 192 14.79 7.31 8.83
N ASP A 193 15.71 8.27 8.84
CA ASP A 193 16.11 8.93 10.08
C ASP A 193 15.04 9.99 10.42
N HIS A 194 14.24 9.69 11.43
CA HIS A 194 13.15 10.56 11.84
C HIS A 194 13.62 11.85 12.54
N ASN A 195 14.88 11.98 12.93
CA ASN A 195 15.44 13.19 13.50
C ASN A 195 15.80 14.19 12.39
N SER A 196 16.59 13.73 11.43
CA SER A 196 17.04 14.57 10.29
C SER A 196 15.98 14.67 9.19
N LYS A 197 14.95 13.82 9.19
CA LYS A 197 13.92 13.70 8.12
C LYS A 197 14.53 13.28 6.78
N GLN A 198 15.61 12.53 6.81
CA GLN A 198 16.34 12.03 5.65
C GLN A 198 16.24 10.51 5.54
N LEU A 199 16.60 9.97 4.38
CA LEU A 199 16.84 8.54 4.25
C LEU A 199 18.06 8.12 5.09
N GLN A 200 18.01 6.88 5.60
CA GLN A 200 19.17 6.26 6.22
C GLN A 200 20.30 6.07 5.20
N LYS A 201 21.56 6.29 5.62
CA LYS A 201 22.74 5.97 4.81
C LYS A 201 23.04 4.47 4.91
N SER A 202 22.17 3.66 4.34
CA SER A 202 22.21 2.21 4.53
C SER A 202 21.71 1.47 3.29
N THR A 203 22.00 0.18 3.26
CA THR A 203 21.45 -0.77 2.29
C THR A 203 20.43 -1.66 3.00
N ILE A 204 19.18 -1.61 2.51
CA ILE A 204 18.11 -2.52 2.96
C ILE A 204 18.19 -3.82 2.18
N THR A 205 18.13 -4.94 2.89
CA THR A 205 18.04 -6.27 2.29
C THR A 205 16.67 -6.86 2.57
N PHE A 206 15.92 -7.15 1.52
CA PHE A 206 14.66 -7.86 1.54
C PHE A 206 14.90 -9.34 1.21
N THR A 207 14.23 -10.24 1.90
CA THR A 207 14.28 -11.68 1.61
C THR A 207 12.99 -12.14 0.93
N LYS A 208 13.06 -13.18 0.12
CA LYS A 208 11.89 -13.82 -0.50
C LYS A 208 10.83 -14.24 0.53
N GLY A 209 11.25 -14.62 1.73
CA GLY A 209 10.38 -14.96 2.86
C GLY A 209 9.80 -13.77 3.64
N GLY A 210 10.00 -12.52 3.17
CA GLY A 210 9.44 -11.31 3.79
C GLY A 210 10.27 -10.73 4.95
N GLY A 211 11.50 -11.19 5.15
CA GLY A 211 12.43 -10.59 6.12
C GLY A 211 13.01 -9.28 5.58
N VAL A 212 13.24 -8.32 6.48
CA VAL A 212 13.84 -7.02 6.15
C VAL A 212 14.94 -6.71 7.16
N THR A 213 16.13 -6.41 6.67
CA THR A 213 17.28 -6.01 7.47
C THR A 213 17.97 -4.81 6.85
N SER A 214 18.74 -4.08 7.64
CA SER A 214 19.53 -2.92 7.20
C SER A 214 20.99 -3.10 7.57
N LYS A 215 21.89 -2.65 6.70
CA LYS A 215 23.32 -2.55 6.97
C LYS A 215 23.75 -1.12 6.63
N GLN A 216 24.39 -0.44 7.58
CA GLN A 216 25.02 0.86 7.34
C GLN A 216 26.11 0.71 6.28
N ASN A 217 26.23 1.69 5.41
CA ASN A 217 27.23 1.71 4.34
C ASN A 217 28.56 2.22 4.87
#